data_cf47cf3fa33ef7b990eb98ab95a0748b
#
_entry.id   cf47cf3fa33ef7b990eb98ab95a0748b
#
_cell.length_a   1.000
_cell.length_b   1.000
_cell.length_c   1.000
_cell.angle_alpha   90.00
_cell.angle_beta   90.00
_cell.angle_gamma   90.00
#
_symmetry.space_group_name_H-M   'P 1'
#
loop_
_entity.id
_entity.type
_entity.pdbx_description
1 polymer ?
#
loop_
_entity_poly.entity_id
_entity_poly.type
_entity_poly.pdbx_seq_one_letter_code
_entity_poly.pdbx_strand_id
1 'polypeptide(L)'
;DFGDDKDRALQKSDGTWTYFASDVAYHKNKIDRNFDYLINILGADHAGYIKRISSSVDALSGTKNKLICKISQLVKLIKDNKPFKMSKRKGDYITVDDLVEEVGKDATRFIMLNRSSDVELDFDFDAVKEKSKDNPLYYVQYCYARISSVFRHLEKDLDKDINIDDYNFEYSFDEIKILKKISEWPKCIDAASTKLEPHLIPIYLYELAAEFHSYWNLGKQFPEKRFI
;
A
#
# COMPACT_ATOMS: atom_id res chain seq x y z
N ASP A 1 -31.76 11.76 11.62
CA ASP A 1 -32.32 11.31 10.33
C ASP A 1 -31.24 10.94 9.30
N PHE A 2 -29.96 11.24 9.59
CA PHE A 2 -28.81 10.94 8.70
C PHE A 2 -28.00 9.72 9.14
N GLY A 3 -28.47 8.96 10.13
CA GLY A 3 -27.91 7.66 10.49
C GLY A 3 -26.99 7.65 11.72
N ASP A 4 -26.74 8.77 12.41
CA ASP A 4 -26.09 8.76 13.74
C ASP A 4 -27.03 8.14 14.77
N ASP A 5 -26.46 7.62 15.87
CA ASP A 5 -27.19 6.92 16.92
C ASP A 5 -27.91 7.89 17.91
N LYS A 6 -27.52 9.17 17.91
CA LYS A 6 -28.09 10.22 18.77
C LYS A 6 -27.74 11.62 18.30
N ASP A 7 -28.46 12.61 18.83
CA ASP A 7 -28.13 14.02 18.61
C ASP A 7 -26.79 14.40 19.21
N ARG A 8 -26.04 15.22 18.50
CA ARG A 8 -24.69 15.65 18.90
C ARG A 8 -24.65 17.16 19.08
N ALA A 9 -24.20 17.59 20.24
CA ALA A 9 -24.00 19.01 20.51
C ALA A 9 -22.79 19.53 19.72
N LEU A 10 -22.98 20.61 18.96
CA LEU A 10 -21.89 21.34 18.32
C LEU A 10 -21.30 22.39 19.27
N GLN A 11 -22.11 22.95 20.15
CA GLN A 11 -21.70 23.93 21.14
C GLN A 11 -21.97 23.40 22.55
N LYS A 12 -21.05 23.67 23.48
CA LYS A 12 -21.20 23.33 24.89
C LYS A 12 -22.05 24.36 25.62
N SER A 13 -22.48 24.04 26.84
CA SER A 13 -23.26 24.93 27.68
C SER A 13 -22.56 26.26 28.06
N ASP A 14 -21.21 26.25 28.05
CA ASP A 14 -20.38 27.43 28.26
C ASP A 14 -20.17 28.31 27.02
N GLY A 15 -20.82 27.98 25.89
CA GLY A 15 -20.71 28.69 24.61
C GLY A 15 -19.48 28.29 23.78
N THR A 16 -18.58 27.45 24.26
CA THR A 16 -17.42 26.98 23.48
C THR A 16 -17.82 25.88 22.49
N TRP A 17 -17.10 25.83 21.37
CA TRP A 17 -17.33 24.79 20.34
C TRP A 17 -16.73 23.44 20.78
N THR A 18 -17.42 22.39 20.39
CA THR A 18 -16.88 21.02 20.54
C THR A 18 -15.86 20.71 19.44
N TYR A 19 -14.98 19.73 19.67
CA TYR A 19 -14.11 19.21 18.60
C TYR A 19 -14.91 18.72 17.40
N PHE A 20 -16.08 18.13 17.65
CA PHE A 20 -16.96 17.70 16.58
C PHE A 20 -17.45 18.87 15.71
N ALA A 21 -17.72 20.04 16.27
CA ALA A 21 -18.08 21.24 15.50
C ALA A 21 -16.95 21.67 14.56
N SER A 22 -15.69 21.60 15.04
CA SER A 22 -14.51 21.89 14.21
C SER A 22 -14.38 20.90 13.05
N ASP A 23 -14.60 19.62 13.30
CA ASP A 23 -14.58 18.60 12.25
C ASP A 23 -15.71 18.78 11.23
N VAL A 24 -16.90 19.13 11.67
CA VAL A 24 -18.05 19.45 10.80
C VAL A 24 -17.72 20.64 9.90
N ALA A 25 -17.16 21.72 10.47
CA ALA A 25 -16.74 22.89 9.72
C ALA A 25 -15.63 22.57 8.70
N TYR A 26 -14.67 21.73 9.07
CA TYR A 26 -13.61 21.29 8.18
C TYR A 26 -14.16 20.45 7.00
N HIS A 27 -15.11 19.56 7.27
CA HIS A 27 -15.75 18.79 6.19
C HIS A 27 -16.63 19.67 5.30
N LYS A 28 -17.26 20.70 5.84
CA LYS A 28 -17.94 21.71 5.00
C LYS A 28 -16.97 22.39 4.05
N ASN A 29 -15.80 22.78 4.53
CA ASN A 29 -14.73 23.33 3.68
C ASN A 29 -14.27 22.35 2.60
N LYS A 30 -14.15 21.04 2.92
CA LYS A 30 -13.84 20.00 1.93
C LYS A 30 -14.93 19.89 0.85
N ILE A 31 -16.20 19.93 1.25
CA ILE A 31 -17.34 19.86 0.33
C ILE A 31 -17.32 21.06 -0.63
N ASP A 32 -17.05 22.27 -0.13
CA ASP A 32 -17.01 23.49 -0.91
C ASP A 32 -15.89 23.52 -1.97
N ARG A 33 -14.89 22.65 -1.85
CA ARG A 33 -13.83 22.45 -2.86
C ARG A 33 -14.27 21.57 -4.04
N ASN A 34 -15.50 21.06 -4.04
CA ASN A 34 -16.14 20.32 -5.13
C ASN A 34 -15.40 19.03 -5.57
N PHE A 35 -14.80 18.30 -4.64
CA PHE A 35 -14.32 16.97 -4.93
C PHE A 35 -15.47 15.97 -5.07
N ASP A 36 -15.31 14.98 -5.95
CA ASP A 36 -16.29 13.91 -6.13
C ASP A 36 -16.39 13.04 -4.88
N TYR A 37 -15.24 12.68 -4.29
CA TYR A 37 -15.14 11.89 -3.07
C TYR A 37 -14.27 12.59 -2.04
N LEU A 38 -14.65 12.44 -0.78
CA LEU A 38 -13.83 12.82 0.37
C LEU A 38 -13.30 11.53 1.02
N ILE A 39 -12.02 11.45 1.29
CA ILE A 39 -11.41 10.27 1.91
C ILE A 39 -10.77 10.69 3.22
N ASN A 40 -11.19 10.04 4.32
CA ASN A 40 -10.54 10.15 5.62
C ASN A 40 -9.79 8.83 5.92
N ILE A 41 -8.51 8.95 6.28
CA ILE A 41 -7.72 7.83 6.80
C ILE A 41 -7.62 8.04 8.30
N LEU A 42 -8.17 7.12 9.08
CA LEU A 42 -8.33 7.22 10.53
C LEU A 42 -7.63 6.06 11.22
N GLY A 43 -7.03 6.31 12.39
CA GLY A 43 -6.53 5.25 13.24
C GLY A 43 -7.67 4.37 13.78
N ALA A 44 -7.36 3.15 14.18
CA ALA A 44 -8.33 2.17 14.67
C ALA A 44 -9.13 2.66 15.89
N ASP A 45 -8.53 3.53 16.72
CA ASP A 45 -9.17 4.17 17.87
C ASP A 45 -10.32 5.12 17.49
N HIS A 46 -10.36 5.56 16.22
CA HIS A 46 -11.42 6.40 15.68
C HIS A 46 -12.56 5.63 14.97
N ALA A 47 -12.55 4.29 14.98
CA ALA A 47 -13.57 3.49 14.29
C ALA A 47 -15.01 3.86 14.71
N GLY A 48 -15.25 4.10 16.02
CA GLY A 48 -16.54 4.53 16.54
C GLY A 48 -16.96 5.95 16.11
N TYR A 49 -16.04 6.73 15.51
CA TYR A 49 -16.31 8.09 15.07
C TYR A 49 -16.86 8.16 13.62
N ILE A 50 -16.63 7.11 12.82
CA ILE A 50 -16.94 7.08 11.39
C ILE A 50 -18.41 7.39 11.12
N LYS A 51 -19.32 6.69 11.81
CA LYS A 51 -20.76 6.88 11.60
C LYS A 51 -21.18 8.33 11.81
N ARG A 52 -20.69 8.96 12.87
CA ARG A 52 -20.97 10.35 13.24
C ARG A 52 -20.51 11.33 12.14
N ILE A 53 -19.26 11.21 11.70
CA ILE A 53 -18.72 12.16 10.72
C ILE A 53 -19.32 11.93 9.33
N SER A 54 -19.60 10.68 8.95
CA SER A 54 -20.29 10.37 7.68
C SER A 54 -21.69 10.95 7.65
N SER A 55 -22.47 10.78 8.72
CA SER A 55 -23.81 11.38 8.83
C SER A 55 -23.78 12.90 8.72
N SER A 56 -22.76 13.54 9.29
CA SER A 56 -22.60 15.01 9.18
C SER A 56 -22.27 15.44 7.76
N VAL A 57 -21.43 14.71 7.05
CA VAL A 57 -21.09 15.00 5.66
C VAL A 57 -22.32 14.78 4.75
N ASP A 58 -23.09 13.72 4.97
CA ASP A 58 -24.33 13.48 4.24
C ASP A 58 -25.33 14.62 4.44
N ALA A 59 -25.47 15.11 5.68
CA ALA A 59 -26.33 16.25 6.01
C ALA A 59 -25.88 17.55 5.33
N LEU A 60 -24.57 17.82 5.32
CA LEU A 60 -24.02 19.05 4.75
C LEU A 60 -23.98 19.06 3.22
N SER A 61 -23.77 17.92 2.60
CA SER A 61 -23.64 17.80 1.15
C SER A 61 -24.96 17.53 0.45
N GLY A 62 -25.96 17.03 1.18
CA GLY A 62 -27.21 16.51 0.59
C GLY A 62 -27.01 15.23 -0.23
N THR A 63 -25.82 14.63 -0.20
CA THR A 63 -25.45 13.45 -0.99
C THR A 63 -24.94 12.35 -0.06
N LYS A 64 -25.52 11.15 -0.16
CA LYS A 64 -25.08 9.99 0.63
C LYS A 64 -23.75 9.43 0.10
N ASN A 65 -22.95 8.91 1.04
CA ASN A 65 -21.69 8.21 0.75
C ASN A 65 -20.62 9.08 0.05
N LYS A 66 -20.67 10.40 0.19
CA LYS A 66 -19.62 11.30 -0.32
C LYS A 66 -18.32 11.16 0.47
N LEU A 67 -18.38 10.75 1.74
CA LEU A 67 -17.24 10.51 2.59
C LEU A 67 -16.93 9.01 2.68
N ILE A 68 -15.71 8.64 2.33
CA ILE A 68 -15.16 7.30 2.50
C ILE A 68 -14.17 7.34 3.67
N CYS A 69 -14.41 6.52 4.70
CA CYS A 69 -13.47 6.39 5.82
C CYS A 69 -12.72 5.06 5.70
N LYS A 70 -11.38 5.13 5.70
CA LYS A 70 -10.50 3.97 5.79
C LYS A 70 -9.87 3.94 7.17
N ILE A 71 -9.89 2.76 7.80
CA ILE A 71 -9.22 2.53 9.09
C ILE A 71 -7.80 2.03 8.82
N SER A 72 -6.86 2.60 9.57
CA SER A 72 -5.49 2.11 9.63
C SER A 72 -5.24 1.52 11.02
N GLN A 73 -4.86 0.25 11.04
CA GLN A 73 -4.51 -0.46 12.27
C GLN A 73 -3.14 -0.04 12.79
N LEU A 74 -2.85 -0.47 14.01
CA LEU A 74 -1.60 -0.16 14.68
C LEU A 74 -0.42 -0.84 13.97
N VAL A 75 0.69 -0.11 13.89
CA VAL A 75 2.00 -0.65 13.53
C VAL A 75 2.79 -0.86 14.80
N LYS A 76 3.21 -2.10 15.05
CA LYS A 76 4.10 -2.47 16.15
C LYS A 76 5.53 -2.48 15.64
N LEU A 77 6.39 -1.70 16.23
CA LEU A 77 7.80 -1.67 15.90
C LEU A 77 8.56 -2.73 16.71
N ILE A 78 9.36 -3.55 16.04
CA ILE A 78 10.17 -4.62 16.63
C ILE A 78 11.64 -4.37 16.25
N LYS A 79 12.54 -4.42 17.24
CA LYS A 79 13.98 -4.34 17.05
C LYS A 79 14.66 -5.31 18.01
N ASP A 80 15.67 -6.06 17.54
CA ASP A 80 16.37 -7.10 18.32
C ASP A 80 15.40 -8.14 18.91
N ASN A 81 14.38 -8.56 18.13
CA ASN A 81 13.31 -9.47 18.54
C ASN A 81 12.49 -8.98 19.77
N LYS A 82 12.46 -7.68 20.05
CA LYS A 82 11.70 -7.10 21.17
C LYS A 82 10.81 -5.97 20.68
N PRO A 83 9.61 -5.82 21.24
CA PRO A 83 8.78 -4.67 20.94
C PRO A 83 9.50 -3.36 21.31
N PHE A 84 9.64 -2.47 20.34
CA PHE A 84 10.15 -1.12 20.58
C PHE A 84 9.05 -0.29 21.24
N LYS A 85 9.21 0.00 22.54
CA LYS A 85 8.21 0.76 23.30
C LYS A 85 8.43 2.25 23.12
N MET A 86 7.53 2.89 22.38
CA MET A 86 7.47 4.33 22.29
C MET A 86 6.85 4.93 23.55
N SER A 87 7.48 5.94 24.15
CA SER A 87 6.96 6.65 25.33
C SER A 87 7.09 8.16 25.14
N LYS A 88 5.96 8.83 24.91
CA LYS A 88 5.90 10.32 24.82
C LYS A 88 6.48 11.01 26.05
N ARG A 89 6.36 10.39 27.25
CA ARG A 89 6.85 10.97 28.52
C ARG A 89 8.37 10.92 28.65
N LYS A 90 9.03 9.97 27.97
CA LYS A 90 10.50 9.78 28.00
C LYS A 90 11.20 10.36 26.78
N GLY A 91 10.45 10.87 25.80
CA GLY A 91 11.01 11.28 24.50
C GLY A 91 11.37 10.12 23.58
N ASP A 92 11.08 8.88 23.98
CA ASP A 92 11.36 7.68 23.19
C ASP A 92 10.22 7.46 22.21
N TYR A 93 10.25 8.14 21.09
CA TYR A 93 9.36 7.89 19.95
C TYR A 93 10.17 7.90 18.65
N ILE A 94 9.79 7.04 17.74
CA ILE A 94 10.37 7.00 16.40
C ILE A 94 9.45 7.80 15.48
N THR A 95 10.03 8.75 14.77
CA THR A 95 9.36 9.49 13.71
C THR A 95 9.39 8.69 12.40
N VAL A 96 8.60 9.11 11.41
CA VAL A 96 8.68 8.53 10.07
C VAL A 96 10.05 8.77 9.45
N ASP A 97 10.67 9.91 9.74
CA ASP A 97 12.01 10.24 9.24
C ASP A 97 13.07 9.29 9.84
N ASP A 98 13.02 9.04 11.16
CA ASP A 98 13.91 8.06 11.81
C ASP A 98 13.76 6.67 11.19
N LEU A 99 12.52 6.27 10.88
CA LEU A 99 12.25 4.99 10.23
C LEU A 99 12.88 4.92 8.83
N VAL A 100 12.70 6.00 8.05
CA VAL A 100 13.28 6.10 6.70
C VAL A 100 14.81 6.13 6.73
N GLU A 101 15.41 6.81 7.71
CA GLU A 101 16.88 6.81 7.90
C GLU A 101 17.40 5.42 8.26
N GLU A 102 16.68 4.67 9.09
CA GLU A 102 17.11 3.35 9.57
C GLU A 102 17.04 2.26 8.48
N VAL A 103 15.95 2.22 7.70
CA VAL A 103 15.69 1.10 6.75
C VAL A 103 15.62 1.54 5.28
N GLY A 104 15.60 2.83 5.03
CA GLY A 104 15.44 3.39 3.69
C GLY A 104 13.97 3.60 3.29
N LYS A 105 13.77 4.56 2.36
CA LYS A 105 12.43 4.96 1.89
C LYS A 105 11.67 3.82 1.23
N ASP A 106 12.32 3.05 0.36
CA ASP A 106 11.67 1.98 -0.39
C ASP A 106 11.19 0.86 0.51
N ALA A 107 12.04 0.46 1.48
CA ALA A 107 11.70 -0.56 2.46
C ALA A 107 10.54 -0.09 3.36
N THR A 108 10.61 1.14 3.86
CA THR A 108 9.52 1.72 4.66
C THR A 108 8.20 1.68 3.90
N ARG A 109 8.16 2.20 2.68
CA ARG A 109 6.94 2.26 1.87
C ARG A 109 6.42 0.88 1.50
N PHE A 110 7.29 -0.01 1.03
CA PHE A 110 6.89 -1.34 0.57
C PHE A 110 6.30 -2.17 1.71
N ILE A 111 7.00 -2.22 2.85
CA ILE A 111 6.56 -3.02 4.00
C ILE A 111 5.28 -2.46 4.61
N MET A 112 5.16 -1.13 4.74
CA MET A 112 3.92 -0.49 5.22
C MET A 112 2.73 -0.77 4.30
N LEU A 113 2.96 -0.89 3.00
CA LEU A 113 1.91 -1.18 2.01
C LEU A 113 1.71 -2.67 1.73
N ASN A 114 2.56 -3.56 2.24
CA ASN A 114 2.47 -5.00 1.93
C ASN A 114 1.36 -5.73 2.69
N ARG A 115 0.53 -4.97 3.39
CA ARG A 115 -0.59 -5.51 4.18
C ARG A 115 -1.80 -4.58 4.07
N SER A 116 -3.00 -5.15 4.18
CA SER A 116 -4.21 -4.36 4.24
C SER A 116 -4.19 -3.41 5.45
N SER A 117 -4.74 -2.22 5.29
CA SER A 117 -4.74 -1.20 6.34
C SER A 117 -5.57 -1.58 7.59
N ASP A 118 -6.49 -2.53 7.46
CA ASP A 118 -7.33 -3.05 8.55
C ASP A 118 -6.68 -4.18 9.36
N VAL A 119 -5.44 -4.57 9.01
CA VAL A 119 -4.66 -5.60 9.70
C VAL A 119 -3.46 -4.97 10.40
N GLU A 120 -3.23 -5.33 11.67
CA GLU A 120 -2.03 -4.91 12.40
C GLU A 120 -0.75 -5.33 11.68
N LEU A 121 0.26 -4.48 11.71
CA LEU A 121 1.57 -4.73 11.13
C LEU A 121 2.63 -4.79 12.22
N ASP A 122 3.37 -5.88 12.25
CA ASP A 122 4.63 -5.98 12.98
C ASP A 122 5.76 -5.54 12.04
N PHE A 123 6.32 -4.36 12.29
CA PHE A 123 7.44 -3.82 11.53
C PHE A 123 8.75 -4.17 12.24
N ASP A 124 9.39 -5.22 11.78
CA ASP A 124 10.65 -5.71 12.30
C ASP A 124 11.81 -5.11 11.51
N PHE A 125 12.62 -4.27 12.16
CA PHE A 125 13.75 -3.59 11.55
C PHE A 125 14.80 -4.53 11.00
N ASP A 126 15.02 -5.67 11.67
CA ASP A 126 16.04 -6.64 11.27
C ASP A 126 15.56 -7.42 10.05
N ALA A 127 14.32 -7.90 10.07
CA ALA A 127 13.71 -8.60 8.95
C ALA A 127 13.60 -7.71 7.69
N VAL A 128 13.29 -6.41 7.87
CA VAL A 128 13.17 -5.45 6.76
C VAL A 128 14.52 -5.22 6.06
N LYS A 129 15.63 -5.26 6.79
CA LYS A 129 17.00 -5.10 6.25
C LYS A 129 17.57 -6.37 5.66
N GLU A 130 16.98 -7.51 5.95
CA GLU A 130 17.50 -8.79 5.52
C GLU A 130 17.43 -8.92 3.98
N LYS A 131 18.56 -9.33 3.38
CA LYS A 131 18.66 -9.59 1.94
C LYS A 131 18.41 -11.07 1.65
N SER A 132 17.21 -11.52 1.95
CA SER A 132 16.81 -12.92 1.75
C SER A 132 15.55 -13.02 0.91
N LYS A 133 15.22 -14.24 0.48
CA LYS A 133 13.96 -14.54 -0.24
C LYS A 133 12.72 -14.33 0.64
N ASP A 134 12.90 -14.31 1.95
CA ASP A 134 11.81 -14.16 2.92
C ASP A 134 11.44 -12.67 3.12
N ASN A 135 12.31 -11.75 2.66
CA ASN A 135 12.00 -10.32 2.59
C ASN A 135 11.30 -10.02 1.25
N PRO A 136 10.00 -9.68 1.24
CA PRO A 136 9.23 -9.49 0.02
C PRO A 136 9.73 -8.32 -0.84
N LEU A 137 10.24 -7.25 -0.23
CA LEU A 137 10.85 -6.15 -0.97
C LEU A 137 12.10 -6.62 -1.72
N TYR A 138 13.03 -7.26 -1.00
CA TYR A 138 14.26 -7.75 -1.60
C TYR A 138 13.97 -8.73 -2.72
N TYR A 139 12.98 -9.60 -2.55
CA TYR A 139 12.57 -10.57 -3.55
C TYR A 139 12.12 -9.91 -4.86
N VAL A 140 11.32 -8.84 -4.77
CA VAL A 140 10.89 -8.05 -5.93
C VAL A 140 12.06 -7.28 -6.55
N GLN A 141 12.88 -6.62 -5.73
CA GLN A 141 14.06 -5.88 -6.22
C GLN A 141 15.07 -6.80 -6.91
N TYR A 142 15.24 -8.02 -6.39
CA TYR A 142 16.14 -9.00 -6.98
C TYR A 142 15.62 -9.52 -8.34
N CYS A 143 14.31 -9.62 -8.52
CA CYS A 143 13.70 -9.87 -9.82
C CYS A 143 14.09 -8.78 -10.83
N TYR A 144 13.91 -7.52 -10.48
CA TYR A 144 14.30 -6.39 -11.32
C TYR A 144 15.80 -6.38 -11.63
N ALA A 145 16.64 -6.64 -10.63
CA ALA A 145 18.10 -6.70 -10.82
C ALA A 145 18.53 -7.81 -11.79
N ARG A 146 17.87 -8.97 -11.76
CA ARG A 146 18.11 -10.06 -12.73
C ARG A 146 17.73 -9.64 -14.14
N ILE A 147 16.53 -9.08 -14.32
CA ILE A 147 16.07 -8.59 -15.62
C ILE A 147 17.03 -7.53 -16.17
N SER A 148 17.38 -6.53 -15.36
CA SER A 148 18.34 -5.49 -15.74
C SER A 148 19.72 -6.05 -16.09
N SER A 149 20.14 -7.13 -15.45
CA SER A 149 21.42 -7.81 -15.77
C SER A 149 21.38 -8.46 -17.15
N VAL A 150 20.26 -9.09 -17.53
CA VAL A 150 20.10 -9.66 -18.88
C VAL A 150 20.21 -8.56 -19.95
N PHE A 151 19.51 -7.45 -19.79
CA PHE A 151 19.55 -6.35 -20.74
C PHE A 151 20.95 -5.72 -20.88
N ARG A 152 21.65 -5.52 -19.74
CA ARG A 152 23.05 -5.05 -19.78
C ARG A 152 23.96 -6.01 -20.51
N HIS A 153 23.79 -7.31 -20.32
CA HIS A 153 24.61 -8.32 -21.00
C HIS A 153 24.35 -8.33 -22.51
N LEU A 154 23.10 -8.09 -22.91
CA LEU A 154 22.72 -8.00 -24.32
C LEU A 154 23.00 -6.62 -24.94
N GLU A 155 23.61 -5.69 -24.18
CA GLU A 155 23.85 -4.30 -24.58
C GLU A 155 22.56 -3.59 -25.07
N LYS A 156 21.42 -3.98 -24.50
CA LYS A 156 20.11 -3.43 -24.82
C LYS A 156 19.62 -2.50 -23.71
N ASP A 157 18.81 -1.55 -24.09
CA ASP A 157 18.15 -0.62 -23.19
C ASP A 157 16.79 -1.18 -22.75
N LEU A 158 16.53 -1.19 -21.45
CA LEU A 158 15.25 -1.62 -20.87
C LEU A 158 14.08 -0.72 -21.28
N ASP A 159 14.38 0.57 -21.53
CA ASP A 159 13.36 1.58 -21.77
C ASP A 159 13.03 1.75 -23.28
N LYS A 160 13.66 0.95 -24.14
CA LYS A 160 13.32 0.97 -25.57
C LYS A 160 12.17 0.04 -25.87
N ASP A 161 11.20 0.54 -26.60
CA ASP A 161 10.10 -0.24 -27.13
C ASP A 161 10.64 -1.37 -28.02
N ILE A 162 10.33 -2.60 -27.63
CA ILE A 162 10.57 -3.79 -28.44
C ILE A 162 9.31 -4.01 -29.25
N ASN A 163 9.40 -3.93 -30.58
CA ASN A 163 8.29 -4.29 -31.43
C ASN A 163 8.09 -5.81 -31.41
N ILE A 164 7.08 -6.27 -30.71
CA ILE A 164 6.79 -7.69 -30.54
C ILE A 164 6.36 -8.34 -31.87
N ASP A 165 5.80 -7.57 -32.81
CA ASP A 165 5.34 -8.04 -34.10
C ASP A 165 6.49 -8.50 -35.04
N ASP A 166 7.73 -8.06 -34.73
CA ASP A 166 8.92 -8.45 -35.51
C ASP A 166 9.39 -9.88 -35.18
N TYR A 167 8.77 -10.54 -34.22
CA TYR A 167 9.20 -11.86 -33.75
C TYR A 167 8.05 -12.88 -33.82
N ASN A 168 8.34 -14.05 -34.37
CA ASN A 168 7.42 -15.19 -34.33
C ASN A 168 7.79 -16.09 -33.11
N PHE A 169 7.06 -15.92 -32.00
CA PHE A 169 7.35 -16.65 -30.78
C PHE A 169 6.44 -17.86 -30.61
N GLU A 170 7.04 -19.02 -30.32
CA GLU A 170 6.36 -20.15 -29.71
C GLU A 170 6.65 -20.13 -28.21
N TYR A 171 5.65 -19.75 -27.43
CA TYR A 171 5.80 -19.67 -25.98
C TYR A 171 5.65 -21.03 -25.31
N SER A 172 6.58 -21.36 -24.44
CA SER A 172 6.46 -22.51 -23.53
C SER A 172 5.37 -22.28 -22.49
N PHE A 173 4.90 -23.36 -21.86
CA PHE A 173 3.92 -23.27 -20.78
C PHE A 173 4.37 -22.38 -19.62
N ASP A 174 5.67 -22.39 -19.28
CA ASP A 174 6.24 -21.60 -18.20
C ASP A 174 6.27 -20.10 -18.54
N GLU A 175 6.54 -19.76 -19.80
CA GLU A 175 6.49 -18.38 -20.30
C GLU A 175 5.05 -17.85 -20.33
N ILE A 176 4.11 -18.68 -20.75
CA ILE A 176 2.68 -18.32 -20.74
C ILE A 176 2.20 -17.97 -19.33
N LYS A 177 2.70 -18.62 -18.27
CA LYS A 177 2.35 -18.28 -16.89
C LYS A 177 2.77 -16.85 -16.55
N ILE A 178 3.98 -16.46 -16.92
CA ILE A 178 4.48 -15.09 -16.68
C ILE A 178 3.65 -14.08 -17.48
N LEU A 179 3.42 -14.34 -18.76
CA LEU A 179 2.60 -13.47 -19.62
C LEU A 179 1.18 -13.31 -19.09
N LYS A 180 0.57 -14.40 -18.63
CA LYS A 180 -0.74 -14.35 -17.97
C LYS A 180 -0.69 -13.49 -16.71
N LYS A 181 0.35 -13.64 -15.87
CA LYS A 181 0.50 -12.81 -14.67
C LYS A 181 0.67 -11.34 -15.03
N ILE A 182 1.46 -11.01 -16.04
CA ILE A 182 1.60 -9.62 -16.55
C ILE A 182 0.25 -9.07 -17.03
N SER A 183 -0.55 -9.86 -17.72
CA SER A 183 -1.87 -9.43 -18.24
C SER A 183 -2.89 -9.11 -17.13
N GLU A 184 -2.67 -9.56 -15.89
CA GLU A 184 -3.50 -9.24 -14.73
C GLU A 184 -3.25 -7.82 -14.18
N TRP A 185 -2.19 -7.14 -14.60
CA TRP A 185 -1.81 -5.82 -14.08
C TRP A 185 -2.91 -4.76 -14.15
N PRO A 186 -3.60 -4.55 -15.30
CA PRO A 186 -4.68 -3.56 -15.36
C PRO A 186 -5.79 -3.84 -14.36
N LYS A 187 -6.15 -5.12 -14.17
CA LYS A 187 -7.16 -5.54 -13.19
C LYS A 187 -6.69 -5.29 -11.75
N CYS A 188 -5.40 -5.48 -11.47
CA CYS A 188 -4.83 -5.19 -10.16
C CYS A 188 -4.95 -3.70 -9.83
N ILE A 189 -4.57 -2.82 -10.76
CA ILE A 189 -4.66 -1.36 -10.59
C ILE A 189 -6.10 -0.91 -10.42
N ASP A 190 -7.01 -1.41 -11.24
CA ASP A 190 -8.44 -1.08 -11.13
C ASP A 190 -8.98 -1.49 -9.75
N ALA A 191 -8.69 -2.70 -9.30
CA ALA A 191 -9.12 -3.17 -7.98
C ALA A 191 -8.50 -2.34 -6.84
N ALA A 192 -7.20 -2.04 -6.90
CA ALA A 192 -6.50 -1.25 -5.90
C ALA A 192 -7.05 0.17 -5.77
N SER A 193 -7.34 0.82 -6.90
CA SER A 193 -7.88 2.17 -6.94
C SER A 193 -9.35 2.23 -6.52
N THR A 194 -10.20 1.37 -7.08
CA THR A 194 -11.64 1.36 -6.80
C THR A 194 -11.94 1.01 -5.34
N LYS A 195 -11.20 0.05 -4.76
CA LYS A 195 -11.38 -0.36 -3.37
C LYS A 195 -10.58 0.48 -2.38
N LEU A 196 -9.69 1.37 -2.86
CA LEU A 196 -8.70 2.07 -2.04
C LEU A 196 -7.86 1.09 -1.20
N GLU A 197 -7.34 0.07 -1.86
CA GLU A 197 -6.56 -1.02 -1.27
C GLU A 197 -5.17 -1.12 -1.90
N PRO A 198 -4.25 -0.19 -1.60
CA PRO A 198 -2.93 -0.12 -2.24
C PRO A 198 -2.06 -1.35 -1.98
N HIS A 199 -2.36 -2.16 -0.96
CA HIS A 199 -1.65 -3.40 -0.64
C HIS A 199 -1.74 -4.45 -1.75
N LEU A 200 -2.71 -4.36 -2.64
CA LEU A 200 -2.83 -5.27 -3.79
C LEU A 200 -1.64 -5.14 -4.75
N ILE A 201 -1.02 -3.96 -4.82
CA ILE A 201 0.12 -3.71 -5.72
C ILE A 201 1.39 -4.47 -5.28
N PRO A 202 1.91 -4.31 -4.05
CA PRO A 202 3.07 -5.08 -3.61
C PRO A 202 2.83 -6.60 -3.59
N ILE A 203 1.61 -7.06 -3.30
CA ILE A 203 1.24 -8.47 -3.40
C ILE A 203 1.38 -8.95 -4.85
N TYR A 204 0.81 -8.22 -5.80
CA TYR A 204 0.93 -8.54 -7.23
C TYR A 204 2.40 -8.58 -7.68
N LEU A 205 3.21 -7.60 -7.27
CA LEU A 205 4.63 -7.55 -7.62
C LEU A 205 5.40 -8.75 -7.05
N TYR A 206 5.08 -9.17 -5.83
CA TYR A 206 5.68 -10.35 -5.22
C TYR A 206 5.32 -11.63 -5.99
N GLU A 207 4.05 -11.79 -6.35
CA GLU A 207 3.57 -12.94 -7.13
C GLU A 207 4.20 -12.99 -8.53
N LEU A 208 4.30 -11.84 -9.22
CA LEU A 208 4.98 -11.74 -10.52
C LEU A 208 6.47 -12.09 -10.40
N ALA A 209 7.14 -11.59 -9.35
CA ALA A 209 8.54 -11.92 -9.09
C ALA A 209 8.71 -13.42 -8.80
N ALA A 210 7.74 -14.05 -8.12
CA ALA A 210 7.79 -15.48 -7.83
C ALA A 210 7.71 -16.32 -9.12
N GLU A 211 6.80 -15.99 -10.04
CA GLU A 211 6.72 -16.66 -11.35
C GLU A 211 8.03 -16.48 -12.14
N PHE A 212 8.57 -15.26 -12.17
CA PHE A 212 9.83 -14.99 -12.86
C PHE A 212 11.00 -15.76 -12.23
N HIS A 213 11.14 -15.77 -10.92
CA HIS A 213 12.21 -16.52 -10.25
C HIS A 213 12.08 -18.03 -10.43
N SER A 214 10.86 -18.55 -10.48
CA SER A 214 10.59 -19.93 -10.80
C SER A 214 11.11 -20.27 -12.19
N TYR A 215 10.75 -19.47 -13.20
CA TYR A 215 11.23 -19.65 -14.57
C TYR A 215 12.76 -19.48 -14.67
N TRP A 216 13.34 -18.47 -14.04
CA TRP A 216 14.79 -18.27 -13.98
C TRP A 216 15.55 -19.50 -13.47
N ASN A 217 15.01 -20.16 -12.46
CA ASN A 217 15.63 -21.34 -11.86
C ASN A 217 15.57 -22.56 -12.80
N LEU A 218 14.62 -22.64 -13.74
CA LEU A 218 14.60 -23.71 -14.75
C LEU A 218 15.88 -23.69 -15.61
N GLY A 219 16.42 -22.53 -15.94
CA GLY A 219 17.67 -22.40 -16.69
C GLY A 219 18.90 -22.97 -15.99
N LYS A 220 18.82 -23.33 -14.69
CA LYS A 220 19.86 -24.09 -14.00
C LYS A 220 19.81 -25.58 -14.32
N GLN A 221 18.64 -26.13 -14.54
CA GLN A 221 18.38 -27.54 -14.84
C GLN A 221 18.35 -27.80 -16.34
N PHE A 222 17.85 -26.82 -17.10
CA PHE A 222 17.62 -26.87 -18.55
C PHE A 222 18.37 -25.71 -19.21
N PRO A 223 19.62 -25.91 -19.70
CA PRO A 223 20.40 -24.82 -20.29
C PRO A 223 19.71 -24.08 -21.43
N GLU A 224 18.86 -24.76 -22.21
CA GLU A 224 18.07 -24.19 -23.29
C GLU A 224 16.97 -23.20 -22.81
N LYS A 225 16.67 -23.19 -21.52
CA LYS A 225 15.74 -22.24 -20.88
C LYS A 225 16.42 -21.03 -20.23
N ARG A 226 17.73 -20.86 -20.46
CA ARG A 226 18.43 -19.67 -19.99
C ARG A 226 18.07 -18.47 -20.83
N PHE A 227 18.02 -17.31 -20.20
CA PHE A 227 17.83 -16.04 -20.93
C PHE A 227 19.04 -15.63 -21.78
N ILE A 228 20.22 -16.04 -21.37
CA ILE A 228 21.53 -15.77 -22.02
C ILE A 228 22.50 -16.89 -21.66
#